data_46b1678b2dcd9da10d160ecf6fd68bbe
#
_entry.id   46b1678b2dcd9da10d160ecf6fd68bbe
#
_cell.length_a   1.000
_cell.length_b   1.000
_cell.length_c   1.000
_cell.angle_alpha   90.00
_cell.angle_beta   90.00
_cell.angle_gamma   90.00
#
_symmetry.space_group_name_H-M   'P 1'
#
loop_
_entity.id
_entity.type
_entity.pdbx_description
1 polymer ?
#
loop_
_entity_poly.entity_id
_entity_poly.type
_entity_poly.pdbx_seq_one_letter_code
_entity_poly.pdbx_strand_id
1 'polypeptide(L)'
;MNSLDNEFDNIFFKYKLITYPDVVDKLLRDEMVSPINLEINLTNLCNHNCIWCTYGYLHDTNDTLKSDVVFKLIDSAHNMGIKSITWTGGGEPTVHNDFLQFIKYADKYGIKQGLNTNGALLTDEMIDFIGKHFSYVRFSVDAGKSATLIKCHKAKKDDFNKVISNIKMVSDVKKKNASKVVIGFSFLIDNSNIDDLIPAVEIASTLGINYIQIKPIVNYYSSNEQFSEESEMWKKLDTDFCKAKIFETETFKVRILEHKFTNIQKQQENYGRKYKKCVGCKVMASVGADGSVDLCCAYKGIKEWSIGNINDKNFEDIWNNEKMKELLKNIDICKCPPMCKADEINRLINFIEEFDANKEFV
;
A
#
# COMPACT_ATOMS: atom_id res chain seq x y z
N MET A 1 -10.97 -0.59 -29.47
CA MET A 1 -9.65 -0.34 -28.85
C MET A 1 -9.41 -1.44 -27.86
N ASN A 2 -8.30 -2.16 -28.04
CA ASN A 2 -8.08 -3.48 -27.47
C ASN A 2 -7.89 -3.46 -25.94
N SER A 3 -8.33 -4.56 -25.30
CA SER A 3 -8.19 -4.79 -23.85
C SER A 3 -6.74 -4.64 -23.30
N LEU A 4 -5.74 -4.77 -24.13
CA LEU A 4 -4.32 -4.63 -23.80
C LEU A 4 -3.93 -3.17 -23.51
N ASP A 5 -4.47 -2.19 -24.24
CA ASP A 5 -4.14 -0.77 -24.04
C ASP A 5 -4.59 -0.25 -22.66
N ASN A 6 -5.68 -0.81 -22.12
CA ASN A 6 -6.17 -0.49 -20.79
C ASN A 6 -5.39 -1.17 -19.64
N GLU A 7 -4.65 -2.26 -19.90
CA GLU A 7 -3.85 -2.93 -18.88
C GLU A 7 -2.51 -2.20 -18.63
N PHE A 8 -1.89 -1.65 -19.66
CA PHE A 8 -0.57 -0.99 -19.54
C PHE A 8 -0.65 0.40 -18.90
N ASP A 9 -1.75 1.13 -19.08
CA ASP A 9 -1.96 2.45 -18.46
C ASP A 9 -2.48 2.42 -17.02
N ASN A 10 -2.65 1.21 -16.46
CA ASN A 10 -3.28 1.06 -15.15
C ASN A 10 -2.24 1.19 -14.03
N ILE A 11 -2.50 2.04 -13.03
CA ILE A 11 -1.67 2.13 -11.82
C ILE A 11 -1.53 0.81 -11.08
N PHE A 12 -2.40 -0.16 -11.37
CA PHE A 12 -2.42 -1.51 -10.79
C PHE A 12 -1.71 -2.54 -11.67
N PHE A 13 -1.11 -2.11 -12.77
CA PHE A 13 -0.33 -3.02 -13.60
C PHE A 13 0.76 -3.69 -12.76
N LYS A 14 0.66 -5.00 -12.57
CA LYS A 14 1.50 -5.76 -11.65
C LYS A 14 2.96 -5.90 -12.09
N TYR A 15 3.21 -5.73 -13.38
CA TYR A 15 4.54 -5.87 -13.97
C TYR A 15 5.26 -4.54 -14.20
N LYS A 16 4.96 -3.50 -13.42
CA LYS A 16 5.61 -2.18 -13.56
C LYS A 16 7.14 -2.23 -13.53
N LEU A 17 7.71 -3.25 -12.90
CA LEU A 17 9.16 -3.43 -12.86
C LEU A 17 9.79 -3.54 -14.24
N ILE A 18 9.09 -4.07 -15.26
CA ILE A 18 9.60 -4.14 -16.64
C ILE A 18 9.93 -2.77 -17.24
N THR A 19 9.36 -1.70 -16.71
CA THR A 19 9.66 -0.32 -17.15
C THR A 19 11.02 0.17 -16.62
N TYR A 20 11.73 -0.65 -15.84
CA TYR A 20 13.07 -0.42 -15.31
C TYR A 20 14.02 -1.53 -15.75
N PRO A 21 14.35 -1.65 -17.06
CA PRO A 21 15.11 -2.78 -17.58
C PRO A 21 16.49 -2.96 -16.92
N ASP A 22 17.18 -1.86 -16.59
CA ASP A 22 18.47 -1.91 -15.90
C ASP A 22 18.35 -2.49 -14.48
N VAL A 23 17.21 -2.24 -13.80
CA VAL A 23 16.94 -2.83 -12.49
C VAL A 23 16.65 -4.31 -12.64
N VAL A 24 15.84 -4.70 -13.63
CA VAL A 24 15.56 -6.11 -13.94
C VAL A 24 16.83 -6.89 -14.20
N ASP A 25 17.72 -6.38 -15.07
CA ASP A 25 19.01 -7.00 -15.39
C ASP A 25 19.89 -7.21 -14.13
N LYS A 26 20.00 -6.18 -13.27
CA LYS A 26 20.74 -6.29 -12.00
C LYS A 26 20.11 -7.32 -11.05
N LEU A 27 18.77 -7.37 -10.95
CA LEU A 27 18.10 -8.36 -10.11
C LEU A 27 18.31 -9.79 -10.60
N LEU A 28 18.33 -10.02 -11.91
CA LEU A 28 18.65 -11.31 -12.53
C LEU A 28 20.08 -11.76 -12.21
N ARG A 29 21.02 -10.82 -12.10
CA ARG A 29 22.41 -11.08 -11.67
C ARG A 29 22.60 -11.14 -10.15
N ASP A 30 21.50 -11.09 -9.39
CA ASP A 30 21.47 -11.05 -7.91
C ASP A 30 22.19 -9.83 -7.30
N GLU A 31 22.37 -8.75 -8.08
CA GLU A 31 23.00 -7.51 -7.63
C GLU A 31 22.06 -6.68 -6.74
N MET A 32 22.65 -5.82 -5.93
CA MET A 32 21.90 -4.81 -5.17
C MET A 32 21.55 -3.62 -6.06
N VAL A 33 20.38 -3.04 -5.80
CA VAL A 33 19.87 -1.86 -6.50
C VAL A 33 19.41 -0.80 -5.50
N SER A 34 19.37 0.46 -5.89
CA SER A 34 18.63 1.48 -5.14
C SER A 34 17.15 1.13 -5.16
N PRO A 35 16.42 1.30 -4.05
CA PRO A 35 14.99 1.04 -4.05
C PRO A 35 14.26 1.99 -5.01
N ILE A 36 13.24 1.48 -5.68
CA ILE A 36 12.40 2.30 -6.57
C ILE A 36 11.39 3.10 -5.73
N ASN A 37 10.89 2.47 -4.66
CA ASN A 37 9.92 3.07 -3.74
C ASN A 37 10.43 3.04 -2.31
N LEU A 38 10.22 4.13 -1.59
CA LEU A 38 10.49 4.28 -0.17
C LEU A 38 9.16 4.47 0.58
N GLU A 39 8.80 3.52 1.44
CA GLU A 39 7.69 3.68 2.39
C GLU A 39 8.18 4.38 3.64
N ILE A 40 7.58 5.51 4.00
CA ILE A 40 7.93 6.26 5.22
C ILE A 40 6.77 6.21 6.19
N ASN A 41 7.04 5.74 7.40
CA ASN A 41 6.12 5.77 8.52
C ASN A 41 6.56 6.90 9.45
N LEU A 42 5.89 8.03 9.36
CA LEU A 42 6.26 9.24 10.10
C LEU A 42 6.03 9.10 11.60
N THR A 43 4.99 8.36 11.99
CA THR A 43 4.59 8.20 13.39
C THR A 43 3.82 6.90 13.60
N ASN A 44 3.89 6.36 14.81
CA ASN A 44 3.04 5.26 15.28
C ASN A 44 1.75 5.78 15.94
N LEU A 45 1.63 7.09 16.15
CA LEU A 45 0.40 7.72 16.61
C LEU A 45 -0.68 7.68 15.54
N CYS A 46 -1.90 7.36 15.93
CA CYS A 46 -3.07 7.34 15.05
C CYS A 46 -4.28 7.95 15.77
N ASN A 47 -5.08 8.71 15.03
CA ASN A 47 -6.36 9.23 15.54
C ASN A 47 -7.49 8.19 15.49
N HIS A 48 -7.25 7.00 14.90
CA HIS A 48 -8.13 5.82 14.92
C HIS A 48 -7.44 4.67 15.64
N ASN A 49 -8.24 3.64 16.05
CA ASN A 49 -7.75 2.41 16.64
C ASN A 49 -8.51 1.21 16.04
N CYS A 50 -8.25 0.94 14.76
CA CYS A 50 -8.97 -0.05 13.97
C CYS A 50 -8.84 -1.46 14.57
N ILE A 51 -9.97 -2.19 14.64
CA ILE A 51 -10.04 -3.54 15.24
C ILE A 51 -9.16 -4.58 14.53
N TRP A 52 -8.78 -4.33 13.29
CA TRP A 52 -7.92 -5.18 12.45
C TRP A 52 -6.64 -4.49 11.98
N CYS A 53 -6.16 -3.51 12.75
CA CYS A 53 -4.93 -2.80 12.35
C CYS A 53 -3.75 -3.77 12.31
N THR A 54 -3.17 -3.96 11.12
CA THR A 54 -2.00 -4.83 10.94
C THR A 54 -0.80 -4.37 11.78
N TYR A 55 -0.72 -3.07 12.08
CA TYR A 55 0.35 -2.44 12.85
C TYR A 55 -0.09 -1.98 14.25
N GLY A 56 -1.22 -2.50 14.75
CA GLY A 56 -1.74 -2.11 16.08
C GLY A 56 -0.73 -2.30 17.21
N TYR A 57 0.17 -3.28 17.09
CA TYR A 57 1.25 -3.51 18.04
C TYR A 57 2.29 -2.38 18.12
N LEU A 58 2.32 -1.47 17.14
CA LEU A 58 3.22 -0.31 17.14
C LEU A 58 2.60 0.91 17.84
N HIS A 59 1.28 0.96 18.02
CA HIS A 59 0.60 2.14 18.54
C HIS A 59 1.02 2.51 19.97
N ASP A 60 1.42 1.51 20.77
CA ASP A 60 1.83 1.72 22.16
C ASP A 60 3.23 2.35 22.29
N THR A 61 4.05 2.35 21.22
CA THR A 61 5.42 2.89 21.27
C THR A 61 5.46 4.41 21.21
N ASN A 62 4.42 5.06 20.65
CA ASN A 62 4.34 6.51 20.42
C ASN A 62 5.51 7.10 19.60
N ASP A 63 6.28 6.29 18.91
CA ASP A 63 7.42 6.75 18.13
C ASP A 63 6.98 7.71 17.01
N THR A 64 7.82 8.72 16.78
CA THR A 64 7.60 9.73 15.74
C THR A 64 8.96 10.21 15.24
N LEU A 65 9.17 10.20 13.93
CA LEU A 65 10.39 10.71 13.31
C LEU A 65 10.53 12.22 13.54
N LYS A 66 11.74 12.66 13.87
CA LYS A 66 12.05 14.07 13.95
C LYS A 66 12.08 14.69 12.54
N SER A 67 11.66 15.94 12.44
CA SER A 67 11.53 16.63 11.14
C SER A 67 12.86 16.73 10.38
N ASP A 68 13.96 17.01 11.08
CA ASP A 68 15.30 17.06 10.47
C ASP A 68 15.76 15.71 9.93
N VAL A 69 15.38 14.60 10.57
CA VAL A 69 15.65 13.23 10.12
C VAL A 69 14.86 12.93 8.84
N VAL A 70 13.58 13.35 8.79
CA VAL A 70 12.76 13.14 7.58
C VAL A 70 13.28 13.95 6.40
N PHE A 71 13.70 15.19 6.58
CA PHE A 71 14.30 15.99 5.51
C PHE A 71 15.58 15.34 4.97
N LYS A 72 16.48 14.88 5.85
CA LYS A 72 17.70 14.14 5.45
C LYS A 72 17.36 12.84 4.70
N LEU A 73 16.31 12.13 5.12
CA LEU A 73 15.85 10.92 4.43
C LEU A 73 15.34 11.25 3.01
N ILE A 74 14.64 12.38 2.83
CA ILE A 74 14.20 12.83 1.50
C ILE A 74 15.41 13.21 0.63
N ASP A 75 16.43 13.88 1.20
CA ASP A 75 17.68 14.18 0.51
C ASP A 75 18.37 12.90 0.06
N SER A 76 18.50 11.90 0.95
CA SER A 76 19.02 10.58 0.64
C SER A 76 18.25 9.89 -0.48
N ALA A 77 16.92 9.95 -0.42
CA ALA A 77 16.05 9.38 -1.46
C ALA A 77 16.31 10.02 -2.83
N HIS A 78 16.50 11.33 -2.89
CA HIS A 78 16.86 12.05 -4.10
C HIS A 78 18.24 11.64 -4.63
N ASN A 79 19.26 11.65 -3.78
CA ASN A 79 20.64 11.30 -4.14
C ASN A 79 20.77 9.87 -4.67
N MET A 80 20.05 8.92 -4.08
CA MET A 80 20.00 7.52 -4.52
C MET A 80 19.16 7.31 -5.78
N GLY A 81 18.47 8.33 -6.28
CA GLY A 81 17.60 8.24 -7.45
C GLY A 81 16.31 7.46 -7.20
N ILE A 82 15.84 7.38 -5.95
CA ILE A 82 14.55 6.78 -5.58
C ILE A 82 13.43 7.52 -6.32
N LYS A 83 12.52 6.76 -6.95
CA LYS A 83 11.52 7.33 -7.85
C LYS A 83 10.26 7.79 -7.14
N SER A 84 9.96 7.18 -6.00
CA SER A 84 8.71 7.49 -5.30
C SER A 84 8.81 7.30 -3.79
N ILE A 85 8.05 8.12 -3.08
CA ILE A 85 7.78 7.99 -1.65
C ILE A 85 6.31 7.62 -1.44
N THR A 86 6.06 6.62 -0.61
CA THR A 86 4.74 6.29 -0.12
C THR A 86 4.64 6.69 1.35
N TRP A 87 3.86 7.73 1.61
CA TRP A 87 3.50 8.14 2.96
C TRP A 87 2.44 7.19 3.51
N THR A 88 2.81 6.46 4.54
CA THR A 88 1.97 5.44 5.17
C THR A 88 2.35 5.32 6.64
N GLY A 89 1.85 4.32 7.37
CA GLY A 89 2.25 4.29 8.75
C GLY A 89 2.10 2.97 9.47
N GLY A 90 2.74 2.93 10.63
CA GLY A 90 2.27 2.24 11.80
C GLY A 90 1.04 2.97 12.34
N GLY A 91 1.09 4.33 12.38
CA GLY A 91 -0.02 5.22 12.64
C GLY A 91 -0.56 5.95 11.40
N GLU A 92 -1.14 7.12 11.60
CA GLU A 92 -1.69 7.97 10.53
C GLU A 92 -0.67 9.06 10.14
N PRO A 93 -0.21 9.12 8.88
CA PRO A 93 0.80 10.11 8.45
C PRO A 93 0.42 11.57 8.73
N THR A 94 -0.86 11.91 8.59
CA THR A 94 -1.37 13.28 8.77
C THR A 94 -1.46 13.73 10.23
N VAL A 95 -1.14 12.85 11.18
CA VAL A 95 -0.95 13.21 12.61
C VAL A 95 0.36 13.96 12.80
N HIS A 96 1.37 13.74 11.95
CA HIS A 96 2.64 14.42 12.08
C HIS A 96 2.50 15.92 11.73
N ASN A 97 2.89 16.81 12.65
CA ASN A 97 2.70 18.26 12.50
C ASN A 97 3.33 18.83 11.22
N ASP A 98 4.47 18.30 10.80
CA ASP A 98 5.21 18.78 9.63
C ASP A 98 4.91 17.99 8.35
N PHE A 99 3.86 17.16 8.33
CA PHE A 99 3.53 16.36 7.16
C PHE A 99 3.45 17.18 5.88
N LEU A 100 2.77 18.33 5.93
CA LEU A 100 2.65 19.23 4.77
C LEU A 100 4.00 19.76 4.28
N GLN A 101 4.94 20.03 5.19
CA GLN A 101 6.29 20.50 4.85
C GLN A 101 7.08 19.39 4.15
N PHE A 102 6.97 18.14 4.60
CA PHE A 102 7.66 17.00 4.01
C PHE A 102 7.19 16.72 2.58
N ILE A 103 5.87 16.72 2.35
CA ILE A 103 5.34 16.48 1.02
C ILE A 103 5.70 17.59 0.03
N LYS A 104 5.72 18.85 0.48
CA LYS A 104 6.21 19.97 -0.33
C LYS A 104 7.71 19.88 -0.61
N TYR A 105 8.48 19.39 0.35
CA TYR A 105 9.93 19.23 0.19
C TYR A 105 10.28 18.11 -0.79
N ALA A 106 9.62 16.96 -0.70
CA ALA A 106 9.79 15.87 -1.65
C ALA A 106 9.39 16.25 -3.08
N ASP A 107 8.34 17.08 -3.23
CA ASP A 107 7.88 17.58 -4.54
C ASP A 107 8.92 18.46 -5.24
N LYS A 108 9.71 19.26 -4.50
CA LYS A 108 10.80 20.08 -5.05
C LYS A 108 11.87 19.24 -5.77
N TYR A 109 12.08 18.01 -5.34
CA TYR A 109 12.99 17.06 -5.99
C TYR A 109 12.32 16.26 -7.13
N GLY A 110 11.06 16.50 -7.40
CA GLY A 110 10.30 15.77 -8.42
C GLY A 110 10.03 14.31 -8.05
N ILE A 111 10.21 13.92 -6.78
CA ILE A 111 9.91 12.58 -6.29
C ILE A 111 8.40 12.35 -6.35
N LYS A 112 7.97 11.28 -7.00
CA LYS A 112 6.54 10.93 -7.08
C LYS A 112 6.03 10.53 -5.70
N GLN A 113 4.83 10.98 -5.35
CA GLN A 113 4.29 10.77 -4.02
C GLN A 113 2.97 10.01 -4.04
N GLY A 114 2.80 9.11 -3.07
CA GLY A 114 1.56 8.41 -2.79
C GLY A 114 1.21 8.49 -1.32
N LEU A 115 -0.07 8.52 -0.98
CA LEU A 115 -0.55 8.58 0.39
C LEU A 115 -1.54 7.45 0.67
N ASN A 116 -1.36 6.76 1.80
CA ASN A 116 -2.38 5.93 2.42
C ASN A 116 -2.79 6.60 3.73
N THR A 117 -4.07 6.95 3.88
CA THR A 117 -4.58 7.73 5.02
C THR A 117 -5.99 7.29 5.41
N ASN A 118 -6.35 7.49 6.67
CA ASN A 118 -7.75 7.41 7.09
C ASN A 118 -8.55 8.65 6.67
N GLY A 119 -7.88 9.73 6.28
CA GLY A 119 -8.47 10.93 5.69
C GLY A 119 -9.17 11.89 6.65
N ALA A 120 -9.23 11.60 7.96
CA ALA A 120 -9.99 12.41 8.91
C ALA A 120 -9.32 13.73 9.31
N LEU A 121 -7.98 13.84 9.13
CA LEU A 121 -7.19 14.99 9.60
C LEU A 121 -6.62 15.85 8.45
N LEU A 122 -7.04 15.62 7.22
CA LEU A 122 -6.60 16.45 6.09
C LEU A 122 -7.09 17.90 6.27
N THR A 123 -6.17 18.84 6.15
CA THR A 123 -6.48 20.27 6.08
C THR A 123 -6.71 20.70 4.64
N ASP A 124 -7.36 21.85 4.43
CA ASP A 124 -7.61 22.40 3.07
C ASP A 124 -6.31 22.55 2.27
N GLU A 125 -5.21 22.94 2.94
CA GLU A 125 -3.91 23.09 2.29
C GLU A 125 -3.30 21.74 1.88
N MET A 126 -3.43 20.70 2.73
CA MET A 126 -3.03 19.33 2.37
C MET A 126 -3.87 18.80 1.20
N ILE A 127 -5.19 19.03 1.23
CA ILE A 127 -6.13 18.62 0.18
C ILE A 127 -5.76 19.26 -1.16
N ASP A 128 -5.51 20.57 -1.17
CA ASP A 128 -5.11 21.30 -2.37
C ASP A 128 -3.78 20.76 -2.93
N PHE A 129 -2.78 20.56 -2.07
CA PHE A 129 -1.48 20.05 -2.50
C PHE A 129 -1.56 18.60 -3.01
N ILE A 130 -2.22 17.71 -2.27
CA ILE A 130 -2.41 16.30 -2.66
C ILE A 130 -3.16 16.20 -3.99
N GLY A 131 -4.27 16.95 -4.13
CA GLY A 131 -5.08 16.95 -5.34
C GLY A 131 -4.34 17.42 -6.59
N LYS A 132 -3.30 18.23 -6.46
CA LYS A 132 -2.49 18.76 -7.56
C LYS A 132 -1.24 17.95 -7.91
N HIS A 133 -0.52 17.46 -6.88
CA HIS A 133 0.88 17.01 -7.02
C HIS A 133 1.08 15.51 -6.82
N PHE A 134 0.15 14.81 -6.15
CA PHE A 134 0.33 13.39 -5.85
C PHE A 134 0.07 12.51 -7.07
N SER A 135 0.74 11.36 -7.11
CA SER A 135 0.45 10.29 -8.06
C SER A 135 -0.81 9.53 -7.65
N TYR A 136 -0.97 9.26 -6.36
CA TYR A 136 -2.19 8.66 -5.83
C TYR A 136 -2.44 9.04 -4.36
N VAL A 137 -3.70 8.99 -3.98
CA VAL A 137 -4.14 8.96 -2.59
C VAL A 137 -5.16 7.85 -2.41
N ARG A 138 -4.99 7.02 -1.38
CA ARG A 138 -5.90 5.95 -1.03
C ARG A 138 -6.41 6.14 0.39
N PHE A 139 -7.71 6.32 0.48
CA PHE A 139 -8.43 6.49 1.74
C PHE A 139 -8.83 5.12 2.30
N SER A 140 -8.44 4.83 3.54
CA SER A 140 -8.86 3.64 4.28
C SER A 140 -10.16 3.99 5.00
N VAL A 141 -11.30 3.51 4.49
CA VAL A 141 -12.62 3.87 5.02
C VAL A 141 -13.35 2.66 5.60
N ASP A 142 -13.37 1.54 4.87
CA ASP A 142 -13.88 0.25 5.32
C ASP A 142 -15.34 0.27 5.84
N ALA A 143 -16.11 1.29 5.45
CA ALA A 143 -17.47 1.55 5.89
C ALA A 143 -18.31 2.27 4.81
N GLY A 144 -19.59 1.99 4.77
CA GLY A 144 -20.59 2.75 4.02
C GLY A 144 -21.48 3.62 4.93
N LYS A 145 -21.27 3.54 6.25
CA LYS A 145 -22.06 4.27 7.27
C LYS A 145 -21.20 4.69 8.44
N SER A 146 -21.57 5.81 9.09
CA SER A 146 -20.87 6.32 10.27
C SER A 146 -20.76 5.30 11.41
N ALA A 147 -21.85 4.55 11.67
CA ALA A 147 -21.86 3.55 12.72
C ALA A 147 -20.82 2.44 12.50
N THR A 148 -20.62 2.01 11.26
CA THR A 148 -19.63 1.01 10.89
C THR A 148 -18.21 1.55 11.02
N LEU A 149 -17.94 2.79 10.59
CA LEU A 149 -16.63 3.41 10.80
C LEU A 149 -16.28 3.51 12.29
N ILE A 150 -17.24 3.96 13.12
CA ILE A 150 -17.06 4.03 14.58
C ILE A 150 -16.76 2.64 15.15
N LYS A 151 -17.50 1.62 14.74
CA LYS A 151 -17.34 0.24 15.19
C LYS A 151 -15.94 -0.30 14.81
N CYS A 152 -15.59 -0.19 13.54
CA CYS A 152 -14.43 -0.86 12.96
C CYS A 152 -13.12 -0.08 13.12
N HIS A 153 -13.16 1.24 12.97
CA HIS A 153 -11.97 2.09 13.10
C HIS A 153 -11.81 2.71 14.49
N LYS A 154 -12.81 2.55 15.41
CA LYS A 154 -12.86 3.28 16.68
C LYS A 154 -12.74 4.79 16.46
N ALA A 155 -13.30 5.26 15.35
CA ALA A 155 -13.29 6.64 14.91
C ALA A 155 -14.24 7.50 15.76
N LYS A 156 -14.05 8.82 15.72
CA LYS A 156 -14.97 9.79 16.33
C LYS A 156 -16.27 9.87 15.53
N LYS A 157 -17.36 10.31 16.18
CA LYS A 157 -18.71 10.36 15.61
C LYS A 157 -18.77 11.09 14.26
N ASP A 158 -18.00 12.16 14.10
CA ASP A 158 -18.03 13.01 12.90
C ASP A 158 -17.04 12.63 11.83
N ASP A 159 -16.12 11.66 12.10
CA ASP A 159 -15.01 11.36 11.20
C ASP A 159 -15.49 10.78 9.87
N PHE A 160 -16.57 10.00 9.85
CA PHE A 160 -17.13 9.48 8.59
C PHE A 160 -17.47 10.62 7.61
N ASN A 161 -18.24 11.61 8.08
CA ASN A 161 -18.65 12.75 7.25
C ASN A 161 -17.44 13.60 6.83
N LYS A 162 -16.46 13.79 7.73
CA LYS A 162 -15.20 14.48 7.40
C LYS A 162 -14.42 13.74 6.30
N VAL A 163 -14.26 12.44 6.43
CA VAL A 163 -13.54 11.62 5.45
C VAL A 163 -14.22 11.69 4.09
N ILE A 164 -15.54 11.50 4.02
CA ILE A 164 -16.29 11.58 2.77
C ILE A 164 -16.18 12.99 2.15
N SER A 165 -16.29 14.05 2.96
CA SER A 165 -16.09 15.43 2.51
C SER A 165 -14.67 15.65 1.97
N ASN A 166 -13.65 15.20 2.68
CA ASN A 166 -12.25 15.35 2.28
C ASN A 166 -11.93 14.60 0.97
N ILE A 167 -12.47 13.39 0.79
CA ILE A 167 -12.36 12.66 -0.48
C ILE A 167 -12.97 13.47 -1.63
N LYS A 168 -14.17 14.01 -1.41
CA LYS A 168 -14.86 14.85 -2.41
C LYS A 168 -14.03 16.11 -2.75
N MET A 169 -13.49 16.79 -1.74
CA MET A 169 -12.65 17.98 -1.93
C MET A 169 -11.38 17.66 -2.73
N VAL A 170 -10.67 16.56 -2.45
CA VAL A 170 -9.51 16.13 -3.26
C VAL A 170 -9.94 15.86 -4.71
N SER A 171 -11.09 15.23 -4.92
CA SER A 171 -11.65 15.00 -6.27
C SER A 171 -11.97 16.31 -7.00
N ASP A 172 -12.52 17.30 -6.30
CA ASP A 172 -12.85 18.61 -6.88
C ASP A 172 -11.57 19.38 -7.24
N VAL A 173 -10.54 19.34 -6.38
CA VAL A 173 -9.22 19.92 -6.69
C VAL A 173 -8.61 19.25 -7.94
N LYS A 174 -8.67 17.91 -8.02
CA LYS A 174 -8.24 17.16 -9.21
C LYS A 174 -8.93 17.65 -10.47
N LYS A 175 -10.27 17.74 -10.46
CA LYS A 175 -11.06 18.20 -11.62
C LYS A 175 -10.70 19.62 -12.02
N LYS A 176 -10.65 20.54 -11.04
CA LYS A 176 -10.35 21.95 -11.25
C LYS A 176 -9.00 22.17 -11.91
N ASN A 177 -7.99 21.37 -11.55
CA ASN A 177 -6.62 21.51 -12.02
C ASN A 177 -6.25 20.52 -13.15
N ALA A 178 -7.18 19.71 -13.62
CA ALA A 178 -6.95 18.63 -14.59
C ALA A 178 -5.77 17.72 -14.18
N SER A 179 -5.58 17.51 -12.87
CA SER A 179 -4.46 16.73 -12.35
C SER A 179 -4.66 15.23 -12.59
N LYS A 180 -3.54 14.49 -12.61
CA LYS A 180 -3.54 13.04 -12.86
C LYS A 180 -3.58 12.21 -11.58
N VAL A 181 -3.81 12.83 -10.41
CA VAL A 181 -3.88 12.09 -9.15
C VAL A 181 -4.93 10.99 -9.23
N VAL A 182 -4.56 9.78 -8.80
CA VAL A 182 -5.48 8.66 -8.73
C VAL A 182 -6.03 8.56 -7.30
N ILE A 183 -7.34 8.70 -7.18
CA ILE A 183 -8.03 8.70 -5.89
C ILE A 183 -8.72 7.36 -5.69
N GLY A 184 -8.38 6.67 -4.61
CA GLY A 184 -8.92 5.37 -4.28
C GLY A 184 -9.59 5.33 -2.91
N PHE A 185 -10.66 4.54 -2.83
CA PHE A 185 -11.33 4.16 -1.60
C PHE A 185 -10.95 2.71 -1.29
N SER A 186 -10.35 2.42 -0.14
CA SER A 186 -10.03 1.06 0.29
C SER A 186 -11.14 0.54 1.19
N PHE A 187 -11.57 -0.69 0.93
CA PHE A 187 -12.55 -1.42 1.73
C PHE A 187 -11.97 -2.80 2.11
N LEU A 188 -11.49 -2.90 3.35
CA LEU A 188 -11.18 -4.17 3.98
C LEU A 188 -12.47 -4.80 4.44
N ILE A 189 -12.71 -6.07 4.14
CA ILE A 189 -13.98 -6.73 4.42
C ILE A 189 -13.84 -7.94 5.32
N ASP A 190 -14.73 -8.03 6.30
CA ASP A 190 -15.01 -9.21 7.10
C ASP A 190 -16.48 -9.23 7.57
N ASN A 191 -16.83 -10.16 8.46
CA ASN A 191 -18.18 -10.26 9.04
C ASN A 191 -18.64 -9.00 9.78
N SER A 192 -17.75 -8.12 10.21
CA SER A 192 -18.12 -6.93 10.99
C SER A 192 -18.67 -5.79 10.14
N ASN A 193 -18.37 -5.78 8.82
CA ASN A 193 -18.74 -4.69 7.91
C ASN A 193 -19.29 -5.13 6.54
N ILE A 194 -19.54 -6.43 6.34
CA ILE A 194 -20.02 -6.96 5.05
C ILE A 194 -21.32 -6.27 4.58
N ASP A 195 -22.22 -5.91 5.49
CA ASP A 195 -23.48 -5.24 5.16
C ASP A 195 -23.30 -3.80 4.67
N ASP A 196 -22.10 -3.25 4.83
CA ASP A 196 -21.76 -1.92 4.37
C ASP A 196 -21.06 -1.89 3.00
N LEU A 197 -20.81 -3.07 2.38
CA LEU A 197 -20.13 -3.14 1.09
C LEU A 197 -20.87 -2.35 0.00
N ILE A 198 -22.14 -2.64 -0.22
CA ILE A 198 -22.92 -1.96 -1.25
C ILE A 198 -23.12 -0.47 -0.93
N PRO A 199 -23.50 -0.07 0.30
CA PRO A 199 -23.50 1.36 0.68
C PRO A 199 -22.17 2.08 0.46
N ALA A 200 -21.04 1.41 0.72
CA ALA A 200 -19.71 2.01 0.48
C ALA A 200 -19.41 2.20 -1.00
N VAL A 201 -19.76 1.22 -1.85
CA VAL A 201 -19.62 1.32 -3.31
C VAL A 201 -20.50 2.43 -3.88
N GLU A 202 -21.75 2.53 -3.42
CA GLU A 202 -22.70 3.56 -3.83
C GLU A 202 -22.15 4.96 -3.50
N ILE A 203 -21.71 5.21 -2.26
CA ILE A 203 -21.10 6.48 -1.88
C ILE A 203 -19.86 6.75 -2.73
N ALA A 204 -18.94 5.79 -2.84
CA ALA A 204 -17.69 5.94 -3.60
C ALA A 204 -17.94 6.34 -5.06
N SER A 205 -18.97 5.77 -5.70
CA SER A 205 -19.33 6.06 -7.09
C SER A 205 -19.74 7.52 -7.33
N THR A 206 -20.25 8.21 -6.28
CA THR A 206 -20.71 9.61 -6.37
C THR A 206 -19.62 10.65 -6.10
N LEU A 207 -18.47 10.23 -5.52
CA LEU A 207 -17.41 11.16 -5.10
C LEU A 207 -16.50 11.65 -6.23
N GLY A 208 -16.63 11.09 -7.44
CA GLY A 208 -15.77 11.43 -8.58
C GLY A 208 -14.33 10.92 -8.44
N ILE A 209 -14.14 9.85 -7.68
CA ILE A 209 -12.86 9.15 -7.50
C ILE A 209 -12.66 8.09 -8.59
N ASN A 210 -11.47 7.49 -8.65
CA ASN A 210 -11.13 6.54 -9.70
C ASN A 210 -11.58 5.11 -9.40
N TYR A 211 -11.54 4.70 -8.13
CA TYR A 211 -11.88 3.31 -7.78
C TYR A 211 -12.22 3.13 -6.30
N ILE A 212 -12.99 2.08 -6.05
CA ILE A 212 -13.04 1.41 -4.75
C ILE A 212 -12.31 0.07 -4.86
N GLN A 213 -11.45 -0.24 -3.88
CA GLN A 213 -10.71 -1.50 -3.82
C GLN A 213 -11.22 -2.36 -2.67
N ILE A 214 -11.74 -3.53 -2.98
CA ILE A 214 -12.28 -4.50 -2.02
C ILE A 214 -11.27 -5.62 -1.84
N LYS A 215 -10.89 -5.91 -0.60
CA LYS A 215 -9.96 -6.99 -0.25
C LYS A 215 -10.30 -7.60 1.10
N PRO A 216 -10.00 -8.89 1.32
CA PRO A 216 -10.27 -9.53 2.59
C PRO A 216 -9.36 -8.96 3.69
N ILE A 217 -9.86 -8.91 4.91
CA ILE A 217 -9.01 -8.84 6.09
C ILE A 217 -8.37 -10.21 6.28
N VAL A 218 -7.05 -10.23 6.43
CA VAL A 218 -6.33 -11.47 6.71
C VAL A 218 -5.84 -11.43 8.15
N ASN A 219 -6.34 -12.36 8.92
CA ASN A 219 -5.78 -12.60 10.24
C ASN A 219 -4.65 -13.63 10.13
N TYR A 220 -3.42 -13.20 10.39
CA TYR A 220 -2.25 -14.08 10.31
C TYR A 220 -2.15 -15.09 11.45
N TYR A 221 -2.95 -14.91 12.51
CA TYR A 221 -2.86 -15.67 13.75
C TYR A 221 -4.13 -16.44 14.07
N SER A 222 -5.17 -16.34 13.27
CA SER A 222 -6.44 -17.05 13.44
C SER A 222 -6.95 -17.62 12.13
N SER A 223 -7.97 -18.50 12.24
CA SER A 223 -8.68 -19.06 11.10
C SER A 223 -9.31 -17.98 10.23
N ASN A 224 -9.19 -18.14 8.91
CA ASN A 224 -9.88 -17.33 7.92
C ASN A 224 -11.13 -18.04 7.35
N GLU A 225 -11.73 -18.95 8.13
CA GLU A 225 -12.90 -19.76 7.75
C GLU A 225 -14.08 -18.95 7.23
N GLN A 226 -14.21 -17.70 7.69
CA GLN A 226 -15.23 -16.78 7.19
C GLN A 226 -15.20 -16.58 5.66
N PHE A 227 -14.05 -16.86 5.01
CA PHE A 227 -13.88 -16.76 3.57
C PHE A 227 -13.95 -18.14 2.87
N SER A 228 -14.30 -19.23 3.57
CA SER A 228 -14.52 -20.52 2.93
C SER A 228 -15.73 -20.46 1.99
N GLU A 229 -15.71 -21.28 0.93
CA GLU A 229 -16.79 -21.31 -0.08
C GLU A 229 -18.15 -21.70 0.53
N GLU A 230 -18.15 -22.48 1.61
CA GLU A 230 -19.36 -22.89 2.33
C GLU A 230 -19.90 -21.85 3.29
N SER A 231 -19.11 -20.82 3.64
CA SER A 231 -19.52 -19.82 4.62
C SER A 231 -20.66 -18.94 4.11
N GLU A 232 -21.57 -18.55 5.02
CA GLU A 232 -22.64 -17.62 4.70
C GLU A 232 -22.10 -16.25 4.26
N MET A 233 -20.96 -15.84 4.82
CA MET A 233 -20.28 -14.62 4.39
C MET A 233 -19.86 -14.68 2.93
N TRP A 234 -19.26 -15.80 2.48
CA TRP A 234 -18.79 -15.94 1.10
C TRP A 234 -19.97 -15.95 0.10
N LYS A 235 -21.03 -16.67 0.41
CA LYS A 235 -22.25 -16.70 -0.44
C LYS A 235 -22.83 -15.29 -0.63
N LYS A 236 -22.83 -14.49 0.47
CA LYS A 236 -23.26 -13.11 0.39
C LYS A 236 -22.31 -12.25 -0.44
N LEU A 237 -20.98 -12.40 -0.25
CA LEU A 237 -19.97 -11.66 -1.00
C LEU A 237 -20.04 -11.91 -2.50
N ASP A 238 -20.18 -13.15 -2.92
CA ASP A 238 -20.31 -13.50 -4.34
C ASP A 238 -21.46 -12.77 -5.01
N THR A 239 -22.61 -12.74 -4.34
CA THR A 239 -23.77 -11.97 -4.78
C THR A 239 -23.51 -10.45 -4.78
N ASP A 240 -22.90 -9.92 -3.73
CA ASP A 240 -22.68 -8.48 -3.57
C ASP A 240 -21.55 -7.98 -4.48
N PHE A 241 -20.60 -8.82 -4.87
CA PHE A 241 -19.58 -8.47 -5.88
C PHE A 241 -20.22 -8.19 -7.24
N CYS A 242 -21.18 -9.03 -7.67
CA CYS A 242 -21.93 -8.78 -8.89
C CYS A 242 -22.71 -7.46 -8.82
N LYS A 243 -23.40 -7.18 -7.70
CA LYS A 243 -24.12 -5.92 -7.50
C LYS A 243 -23.18 -4.71 -7.48
N ALA A 244 -22.03 -4.84 -6.82
CA ALA A 244 -21.04 -3.77 -6.75
C ALA A 244 -20.52 -3.36 -8.14
N LYS A 245 -20.34 -4.32 -9.04
CA LYS A 245 -19.88 -4.08 -10.42
C LYS A 245 -20.85 -3.23 -11.26
N ILE A 246 -22.13 -3.18 -10.91
CA ILE A 246 -23.15 -2.36 -11.62
C ILE A 246 -22.85 -0.85 -11.49
N PHE A 247 -22.12 -0.44 -10.44
CA PHE A 247 -21.73 0.95 -10.21
C PHE A 247 -20.53 1.40 -11.04
N GLU A 248 -19.87 0.51 -11.78
CA GLU A 248 -18.73 0.88 -12.63
C GLU A 248 -19.15 1.83 -13.75
N THR A 249 -18.28 2.80 -14.02
CA THR A 249 -18.37 3.73 -15.14
C THR A 249 -17.04 3.77 -15.90
N GLU A 250 -16.94 4.58 -16.93
CA GLU A 250 -15.63 4.81 -17.60
C GLU A 250 -14.57 5.33 -16.62
N THR A 251 -14.96 6.19 -15.67
CA THR A 251 -14.05 6.88 -14.77
C THR A 251 -13.98 6.31 -13.36
N PHE A 252 -14.89 5.40 -13.00
CA PHE A 252 -14.95 4.75 -11.68
C PHE A 252 -14.96 3.24 -11.80
N LYS A 253 -14.06 2.55 -11.10
CA LYS A 253 -13.95 1.09 -11.12
C LYS A 253 -14.13 0.45 -9.74
N VAL A 254 -14.78 -0.70 -9.70
CA VAL A 254 -14.90 -1.56 -8.53
C VAL A 254 -13.86 -2.68 -8.65
N ARG A 255 -12.80 -2.59 -7.86
CA ARG A 255 -11.67 -3.51 -7.92
C ARG A 255 -11.73 -4.54 -6.79
N ILE A 256 -12.18 -5.70 -7.12
CA ILE A 256 -12.17 -6.85 -6.21
C ILE A 256 -10.83 -7.57 -6.38
N LEU A 257 -10.07 -7.72 -5.31
CA LEU A 257 -8.79 -8.44 -5.36
C LEU A 257 -9.03 -9.95 -5.24
N GLU A 258 -9.65 -10.54 -6.25
CA GLU A 258 -10.09 -11.94 -6.28
C GLU A 258 -8.99 -12.92 -5.91
N HIS A 259 -7.76 -12.71 -6.43
CA HIS A 259 -6.61 -13.56 -6.11
C HIS A 259 -6.32 -13.65 -4.60
N LYS A 260 -6.63 -12.58 -3.83
CA LYS A 260 -6.43 -12.59 -2.37
C LYS A 260 -7.47 -13.42 -1.65
N PHE A 261 -8.74 -13.35 -2.09
CA PHE A 261 -9.78 -14.23 -1.59
C PHE A 261 -9.48 -15.69 -1.94
N THR A 262 -9.13 -15.97 -3.20
CA THR A 262 -8.77 -17.31 -3.66
C THR A 262 -7.58 -17.89 -2.90
N ASN A 263 -6.54 -17.08 -2.62
CA ASN A 263 -5.37 -17.53 -1.87
C ASN A 263 -5.76 -17.95 -0.42
N ILE A 264 -6.71 -17.24 0.18
CA ILE A 264 -7.21 -17.57 1.53
C ILE A 264 -8.06 -18.84 1.47
N GLN A 265 -8.99 -18.95 0.52
CA GLN A 265 -9.92 -20.08 0.38
C GLN A 265 -9.18 -21.38 0.14
N LYS A 266 -8.26 -21.38 -0.81
CA LYS A 266 -7.57 -22.60 -1.24
C LYS A 266 -6.49 -23.05 -0.26
N GLN A 267 -6.13 -22.23 0.72
CA GLN A 267 -5.05 -22.50 1.68
C GLN A 267 -3.85 -23.20 1.00
N GLN A 268 -3.53 -22.77 -0.22
CA GLN A 268 -2.51 -23.42 -1.02
C GLN A 268 -1.18 -23.37 -0.27
N GLU A 269 -0.49 -24.51 -0.27
CA GLU A 269 0.84 -24.58 0.27
C GLU A 269 1.69 -23.45 -0.30
N ASN A 270 2.27 -22.66 0.59
CA ASN A 270 3.08 -21.49 0.25
C ASN A 270 2.40 -20.50 -0.73
N TYR A 271 1.05 -20.43 -0.76
CA TYR A 271 0.26 -19.55 -1.64
C TYR A 271 0.64 -19.65 -3.13
N GLY A 272 1.05 -20.84 -3.59
CA GLY A 272 1.48 -21.11 -4.95
C GLY A 272 2.75 -20.37 -5.37
N ARG A 273 3.59 -19.95 -4.43
CA ARG A 273 4.90 -19.37 -4.70
C ARG A 273 5.86 -20.44 -5.20
N LYS A 274 6.44 -20.23 -6.38
CA LYS A 274 7.44 -21.12 -6.99
C LYS A 274 8.87 -20.59 -6.83
N TYR A 275 9.02 -19.27 -6.67
CA TYR A 275 10.33 -18.64 -6.49
C TYR A 275 10.95 -19.04 -5.14
N LYS A 276 12.28 -19.06 -5.10
CA LYS A 276 13.07 -19.46 -3.92
C LYS A 276 13.70 -18.28 -3.17
N LYS A 277 13.80 -17.11 -3.82
CA LYS A 277 14.44 -15.91 -3.28
C LYS A 277 13.45 -14.74 -3.26
N CYS A 278 13.59 -13.84 -2.31
CA CYS A 278 12.84 -12.57 -2.30
C CYS A 278 13.73 -11.46 -2.89
N VAL A 279 13.51 -11.12 -4.16
CA VAL A 279 14.18 -9.98 -4.82
C VAL A 279 13.39 -8.67 -4.63
N GLY A 280 12.09 -8.76 -4.35
CA GLY A 280 11.24 -7.58 -4.16
C GLY A 280 11.67 -6.69 -2.99
N CYS A 281 12.34 -7.25 -1.95
CA CYS A 281 12.92 -6.48 -0.87
C CYS A 281 14.08 -5.57 -1.32
N LYS A 282 14.71 -5.82 -2.47
CA LYS A 282 15.78 -4.97 -3.03
C LYS A 282 15.24 -3.70 -3.71
N VAL A 283 13.96 -3.67 -4.09
CA VAL A 283 13.36 -2.54 -4.84
C VAL A 283 12.34 -1.73 -4.04
N MET A 284 12.03 -2.15 -2.82
CA MET A 284 11.13 -1.47 -1.90
C MET A 284 11.77 -1.35 -0.52
N ALA A 285 11.94 -0.14 -0.04
CA ALA A 285 12.44 0.14 1.30
C ALA A 285 11.30 0.58 2.23
N SER A 286 11.43 0.31 3.52
CA SER A 286 10.50 0.78 4.55
C SER A 286 11.28 1.39 5.71
N VAL A 287 10.86 2.58 6.14
CA VAL A 287 11.43 3.27 7.31
C VAL A 287 10.34 3.40 8.36
N GLY A 288 10.63 2.92 9.58
CA GLY A 288 9.76 2.97 10.74
C GLY A 288 9.76 4.33 11.45
N ALA A 289 8.77 4.55 12.28
CA ALA A 289 8.63 5.79 13.08
C ALA A 289 9.73 5.92 14.16
N ASP A 290 10.36 4.82 14.56
CA ASP A 290 11.53 4.75 15.43
C ASP A 290 12.86 4.99 14.70
N GLY A 291 12.80 5.22 13.37
CA GLY A 291 13.96 5.37 12.49
C GLY A 291 14.52 4.05 11.95
N SER A 292 13.98 2.90 12.32
CA SER A 292 14.42 1.62 11.77
C SER A 292 14.25 1.57 10.26
N VAL A 293 15.23 1.00 9.56
CA VAL A 293 15.11 0.64 8.15
C VAL A 293 14.81 -0.85 8.10
N ASP A 294 13.60 -1.19 7.72
CA ASP A 294 13.15 -2.58 7.70
C ASP A 294 13.36 -3.20 6.32
N LEU A 295 13.90 -4.43 6.28
CA LEU A 295 14.10 -5.17 5.05
C LEU A 295 12.79 -5.40 4.29
N CYS A 296 11.68 -5.55 5.01
CA CYS A 296 10.38 -5.84 4.45
C CYS A 296 9.27 -5.14 5.23
N CYS A 297 8.37 -4.46 4.53
CA CYS A 297 7.22 -3.78 5.14
C CYS A 297 6.25 -4.73 5.90
N ALA A 298 6.31 -6.04 5.67
CA ALA A 298 5.51 -7.02 6.41
C ALA A 298 6.05 -7.28 7.84
N TYR A 299 7.31 -6.98 8.08
CA TYR A 299 7.99 -7.17 9.37
C TYR A 299 8.43 -5.85 10.01
N LYS A 300 7.70 -4.79 9.71
CA LYS A 300 7.94 -3.44 10.21
C LYS A 300 8.02 -3.40 11.74
N GLY A 301 9.05 -2.73 12.26
CA GLY A 301 9.27 -2.61 13.70
C GLY A 301 9.71 -3.89 14.41
N ILE A 302 9.99 -4.97 13.67
CA ILE A 302 10.53 -6.21 14.22
C ILE A 302 12.05 -6.14 14.11
N LYS A 303 12.74 -6.02 15.25
CA LYS A 303 14.17 -5.71 15.37
C LYS A 303 15.07 -6.65 14.55
N GLU A 304 14.72 -7.91 14.45
CA GLU A 304 15.46 -8.92 13.71
C GLU A 304 15.48 -8.64 12.21
N TRP A 305 14.48 -7.94 11.70
CA TRP A 305 14.31 -7.59 10.29
C TRP A 305 14.79 -6.18 9.95
N SER A 306 15.25 -5.42 10.93
CA SER A 306 15.84 -4.09 10.72
C SER A 306 17.27 -4.22 10.25
N ILE A 307 17.62 -3.52 9.17
CA ILE A 307 18.97 -3.47 8.59
C ILE A 307 19.82 -2.30 9.12
N GLY A 308 19.20 -1.37 9.85
CA GLY A 308 19.88 -0.21 10.47
C GLY A 308 18.87 0.81 10.96
N ASN A 309 19.35 1.97 11.40
CA ASN A 309 18.51 3.07 11.89
C ASN A 309 18.99 4.42 11.34
N ILE A 310 18.07 5.21 10.76
CA ILE A 310 18.37 6.52 10.15
C ILE A 310 18.66 7.62 11.17
N ASN A 311 18.42 7.37 12.45
CA ASN A 311 18.87 8.27 13.52
C ASN A 311 20.38 8.16 13.76
N ASP A 312 21.00 7.03 13.36
CA ASP A 312 22.42 6.74 13.59
C ASP A 312 23.27 6.98 12.35
N LYS A 313 22.73 6.71 11.16
CA LYS A 313 23.44 6.77 9.87
C LYS A 313 22.52 7.27 8.76
N ASN A 314 23.10 7.82 7.70
CA ASN A 314 22.33 8.17 6.50
C ASN A 314 21.76 6.91 5.83
N PHE A 315 20.63 7.07 5.14
CA PHE A 315 19.95 5.95 4.50
C PHE A 315 20.82 5.25 3.45
N GLU A 316 21.66 5.99 2.70
CA GLU A 316 22.60 5.45 1.74
C GLU A 316 23.61 4.47 2.38
N ASP A 317 24.09 4.79 3.59
CA ASP A 317 25.06 3.96 4.34
C ASP A 317 24.40 2.70 4.93
N ILE A 318 23.10 2.74 5.15
CA ILE A 318 22.33 1.60 5.67
C ILE A 318 21.96 0.65 4.53
N TRP A 319 21.53 1.21 3.38
CA TRP A 319 21.12 0.39 2.24
C TRP A 319 22.32 -0.33 1.62
N ASN A 320 22.19 -1.63 1.37
CA ASN A 320 23.26 -2.49 0.87
C ASN A 320 24.38 -2.84 1.88
N ASN A 321 24.13 -2.72 3.18
CA ASN A 321 25.10 -3.18 4.19
C ASN A 321 25.15 -4.73 4.30
N GLU A 322 26.13 -5.25 5.03
CA GLU A 322 26.29 -6.72 5.20
C GLU A 322 25.11 -7.37 5.89
N LYS A 323 24.46 -6.68 6.85
CA LYS A 323 23.28 -7.20 7.52
C LYS A 323 22.11 -7.41 6.56
N MET A 324 21.89 -6.47 5.61
CA MET A 324 20.88 -6.62 4.56
C MET A 324 21.15 -7.84 3.69
N LYS A 325 22.41 -8.03 3.26
CA LYS A 325 22.81 -9.19 2.45
C LYS A 325 22.61 -10.51 3.19
N GLU A 326 22.93 -10.54 4.48
CA GLU A 326 22.72 -11.71 5.32
C GLU A 326 21.23 -12.03 5.48
N LEU A 327 20.39 -11.03 5.80
CA LEU A 327 18.95 -11.22 5.94
C LEU A 327 18.32 -11.70 4.63
N LEU A 328 18.71 -11.14 3.47
CA LEU A 328 18.21 -11.56 2.16
C LEU A 328 18.50 -13.03 1.87
N LYS A 329 19.67 -13.54 2.27
CA LYS A 329 20.03 -14.97 2.11
C LYS A 329 19.19 -15.90 2.98
N ASN A 330 18.76 -15.40 4.15
CA ASN A 330 18.10 -16.18 5.19
C ASN A 330 16.58 -16.05 5.17
N ILE A 331 15.99 -15.30 4.21
CA ILE A 331 14.54 -15.18 4.11
C ILE A 331 13.92 -16.54 3.78
N ASP A 332 13.10 -17.03 4.71
CA ASP A 332 12.21 -18.15 4.47
C ASP A 332 10.89 -17.64 3.87
N ILE A 333 10.76 -17.75 2.55
CA ILE A 333 9.57 -17.28 1.83
C ILE A 333 8.28 -18.02 2.21
N CYS A 334 8.39 -19.24 2.77
CA CYS A 334 7.24 -19.99 3.25
C CYS A 334 6.59 -19.33 4.48
N LYS A 335 7.35 -18.54 5.23
CA LYS A 335 6.85 -17.76 6.36
C LYS A 335 6.31 -16.38 5.99
N CYS A 336 6.45 -15.98 4.71
CA CYS A 336 5.93 -14.70 4.26
C CYS A 336 4.40 -14.68 4.23
N PRO A 337 3.78 -13.53 4.57
CA PRO A 337 2.33 -13.41 4.63
C PRO A 337 1.66 -13.67 3.27
N PRO A 338 0.40 -14.13 3.25
CA PRO A 338 -0.33 -14.48 2.02
C PRO A 338 -0.51 -13.29 1.08
N MET A 339 -0.52 -12.07 1.61
CA MET A 339 -0.72 -10.84 0.84
C MET A 339 0.55 -9.99 0.71
N CYS A 340 1.68 -10.66 0.45
CA CYS A 340 2.97 -10.01 0.29
C CYS A 340 2.97 -9.02 -0.89
N LYS A 341 3.45 -7.79 -0.66
CA LYS A 341 3.60 -6.77 -1.73
C LYS A 341 4.69 -7.12 -2.73
N ALA A 342 5.73 -7.86 -2.29
CA ALA A 342 6.84 -8.27 -3.12
C ALA A 342 6.52 -9.48 -4.03
N ASP A 343 5.39 -10.16 -3.82
CA ASP A 343 5.06 -11.42 -4.49
C ASP A 343 5.05 -11.29 -6.02
N GLU A 344 4.41 -10.25 -6.56
CA GLU A 344 4.33 -10.03 -8.01
C GLU A 344 5.70 -9.74 -8.63
N ILE A 345 6.56 -9.04 -7.92
CA ILE A 345 7.95 -8.76 -8.35
C ILE A 345 8.75 -10.06 -8.39
N ASN A 346 8.65 -10.85 -7.32
CA ASN A 346 9.34 -12.13 -7.23
C ASN A 346 8.87 -13.12 -8.31
N ARG A 347 7.56 -13.17 -8.58
CA ARG A 347 6.99 -14.01 -9.65
C ARG A 347 7.48 -13.59 -11.04
N LEU A 348 7.56 -12.27 -11.29
CA LEU A 348 8.05 -11.76 -12.56
C LEU A 348 9.53 -12.12 -12.78
N ILE A 349 10.40 -11.89 -11.80
CA ILE A 349 11.81 -12.21 -11.93
C ILE A 349 12.01 -13.72 -12.07
N ASN A 350 11.34 -14.53 -11.25
CA ASN A 350 11.40 -15.99 -11.39
C ASN A 350 10.91 -16.48 -12.76
N PHE A 351 9.86 -15.85 -13.31
CA PHE A 351 9.38 -16.16 -14.65
C PHE A 351 10.47 -15.91 -15.71
N ILE A 352 11.14 -14.75 -15.62
CA ILE A 352 12.20 -14.41 -16.58
C ILE A 352 13.41 -15.36 -16.44
N GLU A 353 13.79 -15.74 -15.20
CA GLU A 353 14.87 -16.68 -14.94
C GLU A 353 14.60 -18.11 -15.47
N GLU A 354 13.37 -18.59 -15.25
CA GLU A 354 13.00 -19.98 -15.55
C GLU A 354 12.39 -20.17 -16.95
N PHE A 355 12.05 -19.09 -17.66
CA PHE A 355 11.45 -19.19 -18.97
C PHE A 355 12.46 -19.69 -20.00
N ASP A 356 12.25 -20.91 -20.50
CA ASP A 356 13.14 -21.58 -21.44
C ASP A 356 12.43 -22.06 -22.73
N ALA A 357 11.11 -22.03 -22.76
CA ALA A 357 10.34 -22.60 -23.88
C ALA A 357 10.45 -21.71 -25.13
N ASN A 358 11.31 -22.11 -26.08
CA ASN A 358 11.44 -21.49 -27.41
C ASN A 358 11.65 -19.96 -27.35
N LYS A 359 12.39 -19.46 -26.35
CA LYS A 359 12.64 -18.02 -26.13
C LYS A 359 13.40 -17.35 -27.28
N GLU A 360 14.02 -18.13 -28.16
CA GLU A 360 14.72 -17.66 -29.34
C GLU A 360 13.77 -17.23 -30.49
N PHE A 361 12.50 -17.62 -30.42
CA PHE A 361 11.48 -17.27 -31.42
C PHE A 361 10.60 -16.14 -30.84
N VAL A 362 11.03 -14.89 -31.04
CA VAL A 362 10.36 -13.67 -30.56
C VAL A 362 9.31 -13.20 -31.57
#